data_3e1b7542bc01085c005a59ea0c936d9f
#
_entry.id   3e1b7542bc01085c005a59ea0c936d9f
#
_cell.length_a   1.000
_cell.length_b   1.000
_cell.length_c   1.000
_cell.angle_alpha   90.00
_cell.angle_beta   90.00
_cell.angle_gamma   90.00
#
_symmetry.space_group_name_H-M   'P 1'
#
loop_
_entity.id
_entity.type
_entity.pdbx_description
1 polymer ?
#
loop_
_entity_poly.entity_id
_entity_poly.type
_entity_poly.pdbx_seq_one_letter_code
_entity_poly.pdbx_strand_id
1 'polypeptide(L)'
;MMNQFQFLLKSHFKQKHSHIAKKNSGFTLIELLVAMILAVLVITPLLGFMINILDTDRKEQAKVNSEQEIQTALDYIAQDLKQAIYIYDARGIDAIQDELPYAGDANKVPVLVFWKREFKKAAVTRDYFEGTNDGFVYSLVAYYLIQSNSTNNPNNIWSNQFRIAKFELKGGINDPDEPFEKDSNGQVRFDDSTPPKPIPKYITDPDPGFALFTVDDPAITGTVEEKMNSWTKGDGEYELSNTAVLVDYIDASPRNDSEYPELKPVDCINVFDVERVPDELQASRRAAQKVPSFSGDHSYSTNNDLNNGSFYACVDVDRISAKVFIRGNAYARINNRDTNYNKNRQSYFPTASSQVKARGILGIFKE
;
A
#
# COMPACT_ATOMS: atom_id res chain seq x y z
N MET A 1 28.64 3.05 71.16
CA MET A 1 27.92 1.74 71.06
C MET A 1 28.36 0.97 69.81
N MET A 2 29.62 0.73 69.59
CA MET A 2 30.09 0.09 68.34
C MET A 2 31.26 -0.87 68.55
N ASN A 3 31.34 -1.51 69.72
CA ASN A 3 32.44 -2.47 70.04
C ASN A 3 31.99 -3.83 70.56
N GLN A 4 30.71 -4.17 70.58
CA GLN A 4 30.23 -5.49 71.05
C GLN A 4 29.82 -6.42 69.93
N PHE A 5 29.66 -5.94 68.69
CA PHE A 5 29.26 -6.79 67.56
C PHE A 5 30.42 -7.50 66.84
N GLN A 6 31.66 -7.07 67.04
CA GLN A 6 32.82 -7.70 66.40
C GLN A 6 33.34 -8.94 67.14
N PHE A 7 32.90 -9.18 68.37
CA PHE A 7 33.38 -10.30 69.20
C PHE A 7 32.60 -11.59 68.98
N LEU A 8 31.34 -11.49 68.52
CA LEU A 8 30.49 -12.67 68.29
C LEU A 8 30.70 -13.29 66.87
N LEU A 9 31.34 -12.60 65.97
CA LEU A 9 31.62 -13.15 64.59
C LEU A 9 32.93 -13.92 64.51
N LYS A 10 33.79 -13.90 65.54
CA LYS A 10 35.09 -14.59 65.52
C LYS A 10 35.08 -16.01 66.15
N SER A 11 33.97 -16.43 66.77
CA SER A 11 33.93 -17.70 67.49
C SER A 11 33.35 -18.90 66.74
N HIS A 12 32.82 -18.70 65.53
CA HIS A 12 32.08 -19.76 64.82
C HIS A 12 32.75 -20.31 63.56
N PHE A 13 33.94 -19.92 63.20
CA PHE A 13 34.64 -20.53 62.07
C PHE A 13 35.95 -21.22 62.47
N LYS A 14 35.87 -22.22 63.35
CA LYS A 14 36.84 -23.27 63.39
C LYS A 14 36.36 -24.41 62.43
N GLN A 15 36.54 -24.17 61.13
CA GLN A 15 36.32 -25.19 60.14
C GLN A 15 37.41 -26.27 60.28
N LYS A 16 37.04 -27.42 60.80
CA LYS A 16 37.84 -28.61 60.72
C LYS A 16 38.05 -28.93 59.23
N HIS A 17 39.24 -28.67 58.69
CA HIS A 17 39.63 -29.28 57.43
C HIS A 17 39.76 -30.76 57.63
N SER A 18 38.68 -31.52 57.40
CA SER A 18 38.77 -32.93 57.10
C SER A 18 39.34 -33.03 55.69
N HIS A 19 40.56 -33.54 55.57
CA HIS A 19 41.09 -34.01 54.31
C HIS A 19 40.22 -35.18 53.85
N ILE A 20 39.09 -34.83 53.16
CA ILE A 20 38.39 -35.81 52.35
C ILE A 20 39.34 -36.07 51.17
N ALA A 21 40.10 -37.17 51.25
CA ALA A 21 40.80 -37.68 50.09
C ALA A 21 39.79 -37.77 48.94
N LYS A 22 39.90 -36.88 47.98
CA LYS A 22 39.15 -37.01 46.72
C LYS A 22 39.59 -38.33 46.11
N LYS A 23 38.77 -39.39 46.32
CA LYS A 23 38.84 -40.58 45.49
C LYS A 23 38.48 -40.13 44.09
N ASN A 24 39.49 -39.98 43.26
CA ASN A 24 39.27 -39.87 41.81
C ASN A 24 38.81 -41.26 41.36
N SER A 25 37.52 -41.53 41.52
CA SER A 25 36.88 -42.67 40.86
C SER A 25 36.70 -42.25 39.41
N GLY A 26 37.55 -42.74 38.52
CA GLY A 26 37.31 -42.63 37.07
C GLY A 26 36.03 -43.37 36.72
N PHE A 27 35.24 -42.76 35.80
CA PHE A 27 34.03 -43.39 35.29
C PHE A 27 34.40 -44.73 34.61
N THR A 28 33.64 -45.75 34.88
CA THR A 28 33.78 -47.05 34.19
C THR A 28 33.29 -46.91 32.76
N LEU A 29 33.83 -47.66 31.82
CA LEU A 29 33.45 -47.68 30.42
C LEU A 29 31.96 -48.02 30.24
N ILE A 30 31.40 -48.87 31.08
CA ILE A 30 29.99 -49.25 31.09
C ILE A 30 29.09 -48.09 31.56
N GLU A 31 29.51 -47.33 32.55
CA GLU A 31 28.78 -46.17 33.07
C GLU A 31 28.70 -45.03 32.04
N LEU A 32 29.79 -44.81 31.28
CA LEU A 32 29.83 -43.87 30.19
C LEU A 32 28.91 -44.32 29.04
N LEU A 33 28.91 -45.63 28.71
CA LEU A 33 28.04 -46.20 27.68
C LEU A 33 26.54 -46.04 28.06
N VAL A 34 26.20 -46.37 29.30
CA VAL A 34 24.81 -46.21 29.80
C VAL A 34 24.40 -44.74 29.82
N ALA A 35 25.27 -43.85 30.29
CA ALA A 35 25.00 -42.39 30.26
C ALA A 35 24.78 -41.88 28.84
N MET A 36 25.54 -42.35 27.84
CA MET A 36 25.38 -41.95 26.44
C MET A 36 24.05 -42.45 25.85
N ILE A 37 23.63 -43.68 26.14
CA ILE A 37 22.34 -44.22 25.73
C ILE A 37 21.19 -43.39 26.35
N LEU A 38 21.25 -43.12 27.65
CA LEU A 38 20.23 -42.31 28.33
C LEU A 38 20.19 -40.91 27.80
N ALA A 39 21.34 -40.27 27.50
CA ALA A 39 21.41 -38.96 26.93
C ALA A 39 20.70 -38.89 25.56
N VAL A 40 20.96 -39.82 24.65
CA VAL A 40 20.33 -39.92 23.33
C VAL A 40 18.82 -40.12 23.46
N LEU A 41 18.37 -40.96 24.39
CA LEU A 41 16.96 -41.27 24.63
C LEU A 41 16.17 -40.04 25.13
N VAL A 42 16.81 -39.15 25.88
CA VAL A 42 16.20 -37.91 26.39
C VAL A 42 16.29 -36.76 25.35
N ILE A 43 17.46 -36.60 24.70
CA ILE A 43 17.69 -35.47 23.79
C ILE A 43 16.86 -35.61 22.51
N THR A 44 16.68 -36.81 21.97
CA THR A 44 15.95 -37.02 20.70
C THR A 44 14.50 -36.49 20.73
N PRO A 45 13.65 -36.85 21.71
CA PRO A 45 12.30 -36.32 21.78
C PRO A 45 12.26 -34.84 22.11
N LEU A 46 13.22 -34.29 22.88
CA LEU A 46 13.32 -32.87 23.16
C LEU A 46 13.62 -32.06 21.90
N LEU A 47 14.55 -32.54 21.04
CA LEU A 47 14.84 -31.91 19.77
C LEU A 47 13.63 -31.94 18.83
N GLY A 48 12.91 -33.09 18.76
CA GLY A 48 11.69 -33.19 17.99
C GLY A 48 10.61 -32.22 18.45
N PHE A 49 10.43 -32.06 19.75
CA PHE A 49 9.50 -31.10 20.33
C PHE A 49 9.92 -29.65 20.02
N MET A 50 11.20 -29.32 20.14
CA MET A 50 11.72 -27.98 19.81
C MET A 50 11.51 -27.62 18.34
N ILE A 51 11.76 -28.54 17.41
CA ILE A 51 11.55 -28.34 15.99
C ILE A 51 10.07 -28.06 15.70
N ASN A 52 9.13 -28.79 16.31
CA ASN A 52 7.71 -28.59 16.16
C ASN A 52 7.24 -27.20 16.68
N ILE A 53 7.80 -26.76 17.80
CA ILE A 53 7.51 -25.43 18.35
C ILE A 53 8.01 -24.36 17.38
N LEU A 54 9.27 -24.44 16.92
CA LEU A 54 9.83 -23.47 15.99
C LEU A 54 9.08 -23.41 14.68
N ASP A 55 8.62 -24.55 14.14
CA ASP A 55 7.81 -24.58 12.92
C ASP A 55 6.44 -23.93 13.14
N THR A 56 5.80 -24.19 14.27
CA THR A 56 4.53 -23.57 14.65
C THR A 56 4.69 -22.06 14.83
N ASP A 57 5.74 -21.64 15.54
CA ASP A 57 6.03 -20.21 15.77
C ASP A 57 6.26 -19.46 14.46
N ARG A 58 7.05 -20.03 13.54
CA ARG A 58 7.26 -19.44 12.19
C ARG A 58 5.95 -19.29 11.41
N LYS A 59 5.06 -20.27 11.50
CA LYS A 59 3.74 -20.23 10.85
C LYS A 59 2.86 -19.13 11.42
N GLU A 60 2.81 -19.01 12.75
CA GLU A 60 2.02 -17.96 13.40
C GLU A 60 2.61 -16.56 13.15
N GLN A 61 3.94 -16.41 13.20
CA GLN A 61 4.60 -15.16 12.84
C GLN A 61 4.28 -14.74 11.40
N ALA A 62 4.29 -15.67 10.44
CA ALA A 62 3.96 -15.37 9.06
C ALA A 62 2.52 -14.84 8.91
N LYS A 63 1.55 -15.39 9.63
CA LYS A 63 0.16 -14.92 9.64
C LYS A 63 0.06 -13.53 10.23
N VAL A 64 0.60 -13.34 11.44
CA VAL A 64 0.55 -12.06 12.15
C VAL A 64 1.22 -10.95 11.34
N ASN A 65 2.40 -11.21 10.76
CA ASN A 65 3.09 -10.24 9.92
C ASN A 65 2.26 -9.85 8.70
N SER A 66 1.64 -10.84 8.02
CA SER A 66 0.79 -10.55 6.86
C SER A 66 -0.45 -9.75 7.24
N GLU A 67 -1.11 -10.06 8.35
CA GLU A 67 -2.25 -9.29 8.86
C GLU A 67 -1.86 -7.86 9.18
N GLN A 68 -0.75 -7.65 9.87
CA GLN A 68 -0.27 -6.31 10.23
C GLN A 68 0.13 -5.50 8.99
N GLU A 69 0.80 -6.11 8.02
CA GLU A 69 1.22 -5.42 6.81
C GLU A 69 0.03 -4.97 5.96
N ILE A 70 -0.97 -5.83 5.73
CA ILE A 70 -2.17 -5.46 4.97
C ILE A 70 -3.01 -4.41 5.71
N GLN A 71 -3.09 -4.50 7.05
CA GLN A 71 -3.79 -3.48 7.84
C GLN A 71 -3.06 -2.13 7.76
N THR A 72 -1.73 -2.13 7.89
CA THR A 72 -0.92 -0.91 7.76
C THR A 72 -1.04 -0.30 6.37
N ALA A 73 -1.05 -1.14 5.32
CA ALA A 73 -1.27 -0.70 3.95
C ALA A 73 -2.65 -0.05 3.77
N LEU A 74 -3.70 -0.67 4.32
CA LEU A 74 -5.05 -0.11 4.28
C LEU A 74 -5.16 1.21 5.03
N ASP A 75 -4.53 1.32 6.20
CA ASP A 75 -4.53 2.55 6.99
C ASP A 75 -3.81 3.69 6.24
N TYR A 76 -2.72 3.38 5.55
CA TYR A 76 -2.01 4.32 4.70
C TYR A 76 -2.88 4.79 3.52
N ILE A 77 -3.49 3.85 2.78
CA ILE A 77 -4.42 4.16 1.68
C ILE A 77 -5.60 4.99 2.21
N ALA A 78 -6.14 4.64 3.37
CA ALA A 78 -7.25 5.36 3.98
C ALA A 78 -6.88 6.80 4.37
N GLN A 79 -5.64 7.06 4.80
CA GLN A 79 -5.17 8.42 5.09
C GLN A 79 -5.06 9.26 3.82
N ASP A 80 -4.54 8.70 2.75
CA ASP A 80 -4.48 9.36 1.46
C ASP A 80 -5.89 9.66 0.91
N LEU A 81 -6.79 8.68 0.95
CA LEU A 81 -8.17 8.84 0.50
C LEU A 81 -8.96 9.90 1.27
N LYS A 82 -8.66 10.13 2.55
CA LYS A 82 -9.30 11.21 3.33
C LYS A 82 -9.02 12.60 2.76
N GLN A 83 -7.92 12.76 2.03
CA GLN A 83 -7.52 14.00 1.38
C GLN A 83 -7.99 14.07 -0.09
N ALA A 84 -8.63 13.01 -0.58
CA ALA A 84 -9.12 12.96 -1.94
C ALA A 84 -10.19 14.04 -2.17
N ILE A 85 -10.15 14.60 -3.36
CA ILE A 85 -11.15 15.57 -3.87
C ILE A 85 -11.95 14.97 -5.03
N TYR A 86 -11.40 13.95 -5.69
CA TYR A 86 -12.04 13.17 -6.74
C TYR A 86 -11.43 11.77 -6.79
N ILE A 87 -12.26 10.73 -6.95
CA ILE A 87 -11.82 9.33 -7.07
C ILE A 87 -12.38 8.79 -8.37
N TYR A 88 -11.50 8.26 -9.23
CA TYR A 88 -11.89 7.66 -10.50
C TYR A 88 -12.54 6.30 -10.28
N ASP A 89 -13.67 6.05 -10.93
CA ASP A 89 -14.22 4.71 -11.10
C ASP A 89 -13.56 3.97 -12.29
N ALA A 90 -14.04 2.79 -12.64
CA ALA A 90 -13.46 2.03 -13.74
C ALA A 90 -13.57 2.72 -15.10
N ARG A 91 -14.63 3.52 -15.35
CA ARG A 91 -14.80 4.30 -16.58
C ARG A 91 -13.78 5.43 -16.64
N GLY A 92 -13.61 6.10 -15.50
CA GLY A 92 -12.65 7.17 -15.40
C GLY A 92 -11.22 6.69 -15.59
N ILE A 93 -10.85 5.55 -14.99
CA ILE A 93 -9.52 4.96 -15.20
C ILE A 93 -9.35 4.53 -16.65
N ASP A 94 -10.35 3.91 -17.27
CA ASP A 94 -10.31 3.52 -18.69
C ASP A 94 -10.06 4.73 -19.59
N ALA A 95 -10.71 5.85 -19.30
CA ALA A 95 -10.56 7.09 -20.07
C ALA A 95 -9.15 7.72 -19.97
N ILE A 96 -8.49 7.59 -18.82
CA ILE A 96 -7.17 8.22 -18.57
C ILE A 96 -6.02 7.21 -18.51
N GLN A 97 -6.24 5.92 -18.80
CA GLN A 97 -5.22 4.88 -18.61
C GLN A 97 -3.93 5.12 -19.42
N ASP A 98 -4.05 5.68 -20.62
CA ASP A 98 -2.92 5.98 -21.49
C ASP A 98 -2.09 7.17 -20.96
N GLU A 99 -2.67 7.98 -20.09
CA GLU A 99 -2.03 9.11 -19.43
C GLU A 99 -1.41 8.72 -18.08
N LEU A 100 -1.67 7.51 -17.57
CA LEU A 100 -1.12 7.05 -16.30
C LEU A 100 0.28 6.46 -16.47
N PRO A 101 1.14 6.49 -15.42
CA PRO A 101 2.39 5.73 -15.45
C PRO A 101 2.10 4.24 -15.64
N TYR A 102 3.01 3.59 -16.35
CA TYR A 102 2.88 2.17 -16.72
C TYR A 102 1.76 1.85 -17.73
N ALA A 103 1.30 2.84 -18.50
CA ALA A 103 0.35 2.60 -19.57
C ALA A 103 0.82 1.43 -20.46
N GLY A 104 -0.09 0.48 -20.73
CA GLY A 104 0.21 -0.71 -21.55
C GLY A 104 1.05 -1.82 -20.89
N ASP A 105 1.50 -1.66 -19.63
CA ASP A 105 2.19 -2.75 -18.91
C ASP A 105 1.19 -3.77 -18.37
N ALA A 106 1.07 -4.91 -19.02
CA ALA A 106 0.15 -5.97 -18.64
C ALA A 106 0.38 -6.56 -17.23
N ASN A 107 1.55 -6.30 -16.62
CA ASN A 107 1.86 -6.80 -15.28
C ASN A 107 1.52 -5.79 -14.17
N LYS A 108 0.96 -4.64 -14.52
CA LYS A 108 0.60 -3.58 -13.58
C LYS A 108 -0.78 -3.05 -13.91
N VAL A 109 -1.69 -3.17 -12.96
CA VAL A 109 -3.05 -2.68 -13.12
C VAL A 109 -3.35 -1.61 -12.08
N PRO A 110 -3.83 -0.41 -12.49
CA PRO A 110 -4.28 0.60 -11.55
C PRO A 110 -5.59 0.14 -10.90
N VAL A 111 -5.63 0.17 -9.57
CA VAL A 111 -6.79 -0.26 -8.76
C VAL A 111 -7.48 0.91 -8.10
N LEU A 112 -6.73 1.95 -7.75
CA LEU A 112 -7.28 3.12 -7.10
C LEU A 112 -6.54 4.35 -7.61
N VAL A 113 -7.25 5.24 -8.29
CA VAL A 113 -6.69 6.48 -8.83
C VAL A 113 -7.55 7.63 -8.35
N PHE A 114 -6.93 8.67 -7.81
CA PHE A 114 -7.64 9.83 -7.29
C PHE A 114 -6.77 11.08 -7.23
N TRP A 115 -7.42 12.22 -7.26
CA TRP A 115 -6.82 13.50 -6.96
C TRP A 115 -6.92 13.79 -5.47
N LYS A 116 -5.80 14.15 -4.83
CA LYS A 116 -5.78 14.65 -3.45
C LYS A 116 -5.32 16.10 -3.39
N ARG A 117 -5.74 16.77 -2.32
CA ARG A 117 -5.31 18.11 -1.97
C ARG A 117 -4.67 18.07 -0.59
N GLU A 118 -3.39 18.38 -0.54
CA GLU A 118 -2.62 18.39 0.70
C GLU A 118 -2.33 19.81 1.14
N PHE A 119 -2.61 20.10 2.42
CA PHE A 119 -2.25 21.36 3.04
C PHE A 119 -0.75 21.36 3.39
N LYS A 120 -0.04 22.40 2.94
CA LYS A 120 1.37 22.63 3.27
C LYS A 120 1.49 23.90 4.08
N LYS A 121 1.88 23.76 5.35
CA LYS A 121 2.13 24.89 6.24
C LYS A 121 3.42 25.58 5.82
N ALA A 122 3.40 26.94 5.83
CA ALA A 122 4.58 27.78 5.54
C ALA A 122 5.21 27.48 4.16
N ALA A 123 4.40 27.08 3.18
CA ALA A 123 4.86 26.66 1.87
C ALA A 123 5.28 27.81 0.95
N VAL A 124 4.86 29.04 1.27
CA VAL A 124 5.07 30.23 0.45
C VAL A 124 5.86 31.25 1.24
N THR A 125 7.07 31.57 0.78
CA THR A 125 7.89 32.66 1.33
C THR A 125 7.49 33.95 0.63
N ARG A 126 7.24 35.04 1.37
CA ARG A 126 6.94 36.35 0.80
C ARG A 126 8.19 37.22 0.86
N ASP A 127 8.61 37.74 -0.27
CA ASP A 127 9.81 38.59 -0.37
C ASP A 127 9.60 39.97 0.26
N TYR A 128 8.35 40.46 0.36
CA TYR A 128 8.02 41.81 0.82
C TYR A 128 7.56 41.90 2.28
N PHE A 129 7.23 40.78 2.92
CA PHE A 129 6.84 40.75 4.33
C PHE A 129 7.54 39.60 5.03
N GLU A 130 8.09 39.87 6.23
CA GLU A 130 8.59 38.80 7.09
C GLU A 130 7.44 37.84 7.45
N GLY A 131 7.36 36.72 6.76
CA GLY A 131 6.37 35.69 7.02
C GLY A 131 6.27 34.66 5.90
N THR A 132 5.72 33.50 6.26
CA THR A 132 5.40 32.43 5.32
C THR A 132 3.90 32.25 5.27
N ASN A 133 3.34 31.98 4.10
CA ASN A 133 1.93 31.62 3.92
C ASN A 133 1.79 30.11 3.74
N ASP A 134 0.64 29.63 4.13
CA ASP A 134 0.22 28.25 3.87
C ASP A 134 -0.23 28.09 2.42
N GLY A 135 -0.02 26.91 1.87
CA GLY A 135 -0.40 26.55 0.50
C GLY A 135 -1.08 25.22 0.41
N PHE A 136 -1.60 24.91 -0.76
CA PHE A 136 -2.14 23.60 -1.08
C PHE A 136 -1.40 23.02 -2.27
N VAL A 137 -1.08 21.72 -2.19
CA VAL A 137 -0.52 20.94 -3.30
C VAL A 137 -1.57 19.95 -3.75
N TYR A 138 -1.79 19.91 -5.06
CA TYR A 138 -2.61 18.88 -5.69
C TYR A 138 -1.71 17.75 -6.17
N SER A 139 -2.13 16.51 -5.98
CA SER A 139 -1.39 15.34 -6.46
C SER A 139 -2.36 14.34 -7.08
N LEU A 140 -1.95 13.74 -8.18
CA LEU A 140 -2.58 12.53 -8.70
C LEU A 140 -1.91 11.33 -8.04
N VAL A 141 -2.70 10.51 -7.37
CA VAL A 141 -2.23 9.29 -6.70
C VAL A 141 -2.81 8.08 -7.39
N ALA A 142 -1.96 7.10 -7.69
CA ALA A 142 -2.37 5.84 -8.28
C ALA A 142 -1.77 4.65 -7.49
N TYR A 143 -2.63 3.73 -7.05
CA TYR A 143 -2.24 2.47 -6.44
C TYR A 143 -2.38 1.35 -7.46
N TYR A 144 -1.32 0.59 -7.63
CA TYR A 144 -1.22 -0.49 -8.60
C TYR A 144 -1.16 -1.85 -7.91
N LEU A 145 -1.83 -2.85 -8.48
CA LEU A 145 -1.49 -4.25 -8.27
C LEU A 145 -0.44 -4.64 -9.29
N ILE A 146 0.68 -5.18 -8.82
CA ILE A 146 1.83 -5.53 -9.64
C ILE A 146 2.11 -7.02 -9.54
N GLN A 147 2.15 -7.69 -10.68
CA GLN A 147 2.62 -9.06 -10.81
C GLN A 147 4.14 -9.10 -10.94
N SER A 148 4.81 -9.88 -10.08
CA SER A 148 6.26 -10.07 -10.14
C SER A 148 6.67 -10.85 -11.40
N ASN A 149 7.67 -10.35 -12.10
CA ASN A 149 8.32 -11.05 -13.23
C ASN A 149 9.82 -10.72 -13.27
N SER A 150 10.55 -11.36 -14.18
CA SER A 150 12.00 -11.13 -14.33
C SER A 150 12.40 -9.70 -14.67
N THR A 151 11.50 -8.94 -15.31
CA THR A 151 11.77 -7.56 -15.72
C THR A 151 11.59 -6.57 -14.57
N ASN A 152 10.53 -6.72 -13.77
CA ASN A 152 10.23 -5.80 -12.68
C ASN A 152 10.75 -6.26 -11.30
N ASN A 153 11.35 -7.46 -11.23
CA ASN A 153 11.98 -8.03 -10.04
C ASN A 153 13.30 -8.76 -10.39
N PRO A 154 14.26 -8.11 -11.12
CA PRO A 154 15.44 -8.78 -11.67
C PRO A 154 16.36 -9.35 -10.59
N ASN A 155 16.37 -8.78 -9.39
CA ASN A 155 17.22 -9.20 -8.27
C ASN A 155 16.48 -10.05 -7.24
N ASN A 156 15.25 -10.47 -7.51
CA ASN A 156 14.39 -11.20 -6.57
C ASN A 156 14.28 -10.53 -5.18
N ILE A 157 14.24 -9.19 -5.16
CA ILE A 157 14.08 -8.41 -3.92
C ILE A 157 12.68 -8.62 -3.35
N TRP A 158 11.68 -8.74 -4.24
CA TRP A 158 10.29 -8.96 -3.90
C TRP A 158 9.92 -10.44 -4.02
N SER A 159 8.82 -10.82 -3.39
CA SER A 159 8.29 -12.19 -3.51
C SER A 159 7.81 -12.49 -4.94
N ASN A 160 7.51 -13.77 -5.20
CA ASN A 160 6.82 -14.19 -6.43
C ASN A 160 5.29 -14.00 -6.35
N GLN A 161 4.81 -13.37 -5.27
CA GLN A 161 3.41 -13.00 -5.12
C GLN A 161 3.15 -11.63 -5.77
N PHE A 162 1.91 -11.18 -5.75
CA PHE A 162 1.59 -9.81 -6.13
C PHE A 162 2.06 -8.84 -5.04
N ARG A 163 2.21 -7.58 -5.44
CA ARG A 163 2.51 -6.47 -4.52
C ARG A 163 1.69 -5.25 -4.86
N ILE A 164 1.42 -4.42 -3.87
CA ILE A 164 0.76 -3.14 -4.04
C ILE A 164 1.81 -2.04 -4.01
N ALA A 165 1.79 -1.18 -5.01
CA ALA A 165 2.66 -0.01 -5.07
C ALA A 165 1.85 1.27 -5.28
N LYS A 166 2.37 2.36 -4.72
CA LYS A 166 1.84 3.72 -4.88
C LYS A 166 2.74 4.51 -5.81
N PHE A 167 2.15 5.17 -6.77
CA PHE A 167 2.74 6.27 -7.52
C PHE A 167 2.04 7.57 -7.13
N GLU A 168 2.79 8.63 -6.97
CA GLU A 168 2.26 9.96 -6.66
C GLU A 168 2.91 10.99 -7.56
N LEU A 169 2.09 11.70 -8.32
CA LEU A 169 2.48 12.81 -9.19
C LEU A 169 2.07 14.11 -8.52
N LYS A 170 3.06 14.85 -8.03
CA LYS A 170 2.83 16.07 -7.23
C LYS A 170 2.83 17.30 -8.10
N GLY A 171 1.89 18.19 -7.83
CA GLY A 171 1.86 19.52 -8.38
C GLY A 171 2.84 20.46 -7.70
N GLY A 172 3.17 21.53 -8.40
CA GLY A 172 3.97 22.61 -7.87
C GLY A 172 3.18 23.55 -6.94
N ILE A 173 3.91 24.45 -6.30
CA ILE A 173 3.34 25.57 -5.55
C ILE A 173 3.58 26.82 -6.34
N ASN A 174 2.50 27.45 -6.83
CA ASN A 174 2.60 28.70 -7.58
C ASN A 174 3.11 29.83 -6.69
N ASP A 175 3.89 30.72 -7.28
CA ASP A 175 4.31 31.98 -6.66
C ASP A 175 3.11 32.95 -6.60
N PRO A 176 2.57 33.30 -5.43
CA PRO A 176 1.40 34.18 -5.34
C PRO A 176 1.71 35.64 -5.66
N ASP A 177 2.96 36.06 -5.52
CA ASP A 177 3.37 37.43 -5.78
C ASP A 177 3.72 37.62 -7.27
N GLU A 178 4.19 36.55 -7.92
CA GLU A 178 4.47 36.50 -9.36
C GLU A 178 3.91 35.20 -9.97
N PRO A 179 2.62 35.09 -10.23
CA PRO A 179 1.99 33.83 -10.62
C PRO A 179 2.40 33.32 -12.00
N PHE A 180 3.03 34.16 -12.83
CA PHE A 180 3.48 33.80 -14.17
C PHE A 180 4.93 34.19 -14.41
N GLU A 181 5.62 33.37 -15.19
CA GLU A 181 6.96 33.71 -15.66
C GLU A 181 6.96 34.98 -16.50
N LYS A 182 8.02 35.78 -16.38
CA LYS A 182 8.25 36.99 -17.16
C LYS A 182 9.52 36.90 -17.99
N ASP A 183 9.52 37.55 -19.15
CA ASP A 183 10.68 37.71 -19.97
C ASP A 183 11.62 38.81 -19.40
N SER A 184 12.76 39.04 -20.09
CA SER A 184 13.75 40.06 -19.71
C SER A 184 13.18 41.52 -19.75
N ASN A 185 12.02 41.74 -20.36
CA ASN A 185 11.33 43.02 -20.45
C ASN A 185 10.19 43.14 -19.42
N GLY A 186 10.00 42.11 -18.56
CA GLY A 186 8.94 42.06 -17.56
C GLY A 186 7.55 41.68 -18.09
N GLN A 187 7.47 41.20 -19.34
CA GLN A 187 6.21 40.74 -19.93
C GLN A 187 5.99 39.25 -19.63
N VAL A 188 4.70 38.90 -19.40
CA VAL A 188 4.32 37.50 -19.13
C VAL A 188 4.70 36.61 -20.33
N ARG A 189 5.35 35.51 -20.03
CA ARG A 189 5.67 34.47 -21.03
C ARG A 189 4.47 33.56 -21.25
N PHE A 190 4.31 33.13 -22.50
CA PHE A 190 3.27 32.21 -22.93
C PHE A 190 3.88 30.97 -23.50
N ASP A 191 3.19 29.84 -23.35
CA ASP A 191 3.54 28.56 -23.97
C ASP A 191 3.19 28.55 -25.48
N ASP A 192 3.56 27.46 -26.16
CA ASP A 192 3.31 27.28 -27.60
C ASP A 192 1.91 26.70 -27.89
N SER A 193 1.01 26.62 -26.90
CA SER A 193 -0.34 26.09 -27.07
C SER A 193 -1.22 27.00 -27.92
N THR A 194 -2.32 26.47 -28.44
CA THR A 194 -3.29 27.23 -29.24
C THR A 194 -4.68 27.12 -28.62
N PRO A 195 -5.18 28.18 -27.98
CA PRO A 195 -4.57 29.51 -27.75
C PRO A 195 -3.41 29.45 -26.74
N PRO A 196 -2.40 30.35 -26.88
CA PRO A 196 -1.27 30.42 -25.94
C PRO A 196 -1.72 30.65 -24.49
N LYS A 197 -1.13 29.90 -23.54
CA LYS A 197 -1.42 30.04 -22.12
C LYS A 197 -0.22 30.64 -21.39
N PRO A 198 -0.43 31.50 -20.38
CA PRO A 198 0.67 32.04 -19.59
C PRO A 198 1.37 30.91 -18.81
N ILE A 199 2.71 30.93 -18.85
CA ILE A 199 3.53 29.93 -18.15
C ILE A 199 3.50 30.24 -16.66
N PRO A 200 3.04 29.32 -15.80
CA PRO A 200 3.00 29.54 -14.35
C PRO A 200 4.42 29.58 -13.78
N LYS A 201 4.66 30.49 -12.83
CA LYS A 201 5.88 30.52 -12.03
C LYS A 201 5.65 29.75 -10.72
N TYR A 202 6.56 28.86 -10.41
CA TYR A 202 6.47 28.03 -9.22
C TYR A 202 7.55 28.40 -8.19
N ILE A 203 7.21 28.34 -6.90
CA ILE A 203 8.15 28.31 -5.78
C ILE A 203 8.72 26.90 -5.63
N THR A 204 7.89 25.90 -5.84
CA THR A 204 8.29 24.50 -5.89
C THR A 204 7.78 23.94 -7.21
N ASP A 205 8.68 23.45 -8.02
CA ASP A 205 8.33 22.89 -9.33
C ASP A 205 7.45 21.66 -9.19
N PRO A 206 6.51 21.44 -10.11
CA PRO A 206 5.75 20.20 -10.20
C PRO A 206 6.64 19.04 -10.67
N ASP A 207 6.23 17.83 -10.35
CA ASP A 207 6.85 16.62 -10.93
C ASP A 207 6.71 16.62 -12.45
N PRO A 208 7.70 16.08 -13.19
CA PRO A 208 7.60 15.95 -14.65
C PRO A 208 6.36 15.15 -15.06
N GLY A 209 5.62 15.65 -16.04
CA GLY A 209 4.34 15.06 -16.47
C GLY A 209 3.13 15.51 -15.65
N PHE A 210 3.30 16.36 -14.64
CA PHE A 210 2.16 16.90 -13.91
C PHE A 210 1.40 17.92 -14.74
N ALA A 211 0.07 17.74 -14.82
CA ALA A 211 -0.88 18.76 -15.23
C ALA A 211 -2.05 18.77 -14.24
N LEU A 212 -2.48 19.96 -13.82
CA LEU A 212 -3.66 20.05 -12.98
C LEU A 212 -4.91 19.76 -13.82
N PHE A 213 -5.89 19.07 -13.25
CA PHE A 213 -7.20 18.91 -13.88
C PHE A 213 -7.90 20.26 -14.07
N THR A 214 -8.70 20.39 -15.13
CA THR A 214 -9.38 21.63 -15.46
C THR A 214 -10.88 21.39 -15.51
N VAL A 215 -11.60 21.82 -14.48
CA VAL A 215 -13.09 21.73 -14.41
C VAL A 215 -13.78 23.00 -14.86
N ASP A 216 -13.08 24.13 -14.86
CA ASP A 216 -13.62 25.46 -15.18
C ASP A 216 -13.34 25.88 -16.64
N ASP A 217 -12.72 25.01 -17.45
CA ASP A 217 -12.46 25.33 -18.87
C ASP A 217 -13.77 25.33 -19.65
N PRO A 218 -14.18 26.51 -20.20
CA PRO A 218 -15.41 26.61 -20.98
C PRO A 218 -15.36 25.82 -22.29
N ALA A 219 -14.16 25.43 -22.77
CA ALA A 219 -14.00 24.59 -23.94
C ALA A 219 -14.37 23.13 -23.67
N ILE A 220 -14.29 22.67 -22.41
CA ILE A 220 -14.67 21.34 -22.00
C ILE A 220 -16.09 21.39 -21.44
N THR A 221 -17.06 21.00 -22.26
CA THR A 221 -18.47 20.92 -21.89
C THR A 221 -18.76 19.58 -21.21
N GLY A 222 -19.77 19.51 -20.34
CA GLY A 222 -20.21 18.29 -19.72
C GLY A 222 -20.19 18.32 -18.19
N THR A 223 -20.41 17.16 -17.60
CA THR A 223 -20.39 16.95 -16.15
C THR A 223 -18.97 17.03 -15.60
N VAL A 224 -18.84 17.17 -14.27
CA VAL A 224 -17.53 17.13 -13.60
C VAL A 224 -16.79 15.82 -13.90
N GLU A 225 -17.51 14.70 -13.92
CA GLU A 225 -16.97 13.40 -14.24
C GLU A 225 -16.37 13.38 -15.66
N GLU A 226 -17.09 13.87 -16.66
CA GLU A 226 -16.61 13.96 -18.05
C GLU A 226 -15.36 14.85 -18.17
N LYS A 227 -15.34 15.97 -17.46
CA LYS A 227 -14.18 16.86 -17.41
C LYS A 227 -12.96 16.20 -16.75
N MET A 228 -13.17 15.50 -15.65
CA MET A 228 -12.09 14.76 -14.99
C MET A 228 -11.57 13.59 -15.86
N ASN A 229 -12.48 12.92 -16.58
CA ASN A 229 -12.13 11.83 -17.49
C ASN A 229 -11.43 12.30 -18.78
N SER A 230 -11.42 13.60 -19.06
CA SER A 230 -10.65 14.19 -20.16
C SER A 230 -9.26 14.71 -19.74
N TRP A 231 -8.84 14.41 -18.53
CA TRP A 231 -7.51 14.81 -18.07
C TRP A 231 -6.41 14.17 -18.90
N THR A 232 -5.40 14.97 -19.25
CA THR A 232 -4.19 14.54 -19.95
C THR A 232 -2.96 14.94 -19.12
N LYS A 233 -1.91 14.13 -19.20
CA LYS A 233 -0.66 14.44 -18.53
C LYS A 233 -0.01 15.69 -19.12
N GLY A 234 0.79 16.37 -18.31
CA GLY A 234 1.63 17.48 -18.75
C GLY A 234 2.88 17.02 -19.50
N ASP A 235 3.69 17.97 -19.87
CA ASP A 235 4.96 17.70 -20.52
C ASP A 235 5.94 16.99 -19.59
N GLY A 236 6.83 16.19 -20.19
CA GLY A 236 7.85 15.45 -19.48
C GLY A 236 7.50 13.97 -19.24
N GLU A 237 8.54 13.21 -18.92
CA GLU A 237 8.42 11.79 -18.62
C GLU A 237 8.31 11.59 -17.11
N TYR A 238 7.46 10.64 -16.69
CA TYR A 238 7.29 10.32 -15.28
C TYR A 238 8.57 9.81 -14.63
N GLU A 239 8.88 10.31 -13.44
CA GLU A 239 9.89 9.72 -12.58
C GLU A 239 9.35 8.45 -11.90
N LEU A 240 9.53 7.31 -12.56
CA LEU A 240 9.04 6.02 -12.06
C LEU A 240 9.74 5.59 -10.76
N SER A 241 10.84 6.21 -10.38
CA SER A 241 11.48 6.10 -9.06
C SER A 241 10.57 6.57 -7.91
N ASN A 242 9.59 7.41 -8.19
CA ASN A 242 8.57 7.86 -7.24
C ASN A 242 7.53 6.77 -6.92
N THR A 243 7.65 5.59 -7.54
CA THR A 243 6.80 4.45 -7.22
C THR A 243 7.34 3.72 -6.00
N ALA A 244 6.60 3.76 -4.91
CA ALA A 244 6.93 3.07 -3.66
C ALA A 244 6.09 1.81 -3.49
N VAL A 245 6.75 0.66 -3.23
CA VAL A 245 6.04 -0.57 -2.84
C VAL A 245 5.52 -0.38 -1.42
N LEU A 246 4.21 -0.57 -1.25
CA LEU A 246 3.53 -0.42 0.03
C LEU A 246 3.46 -1.74 0.80
N VAL A 247 3.14 -2.82 0.11
CA VAL A 247 3.04 -4.16 0.68
C VAL A 247 3.34 -5.22 -0.37
N ASP A 248 4.07 -6.25 0.05
CA ASP A 248 4.37 -7.46 -0.73
C ASP A 248 3.55 -8.64 -0.20
N TYR A 249 3.69 -9.83 -0.78
CA TYR A 249 2.94 -11.04 -0.42
C TYR A 249 1.42 -10.87 -0.51
N ILE A 250 0.95 -10.15 -1.52
CA ILE A 250 -0.47 -10.12 -1.90
C ILE A 250 -0.80 -11.39 -2.65
N ASP A 251 -1.96 -11.98 -2.37
CA ASP A 251 -2.36 -13.27 -2.93
C ASP A 251 -2.40 -13.25 -4.46
N ALA A 252 -1.62 -14.14 -5.06
CA ALA A 252 -1.55 -14.33 -6.50
C ALA A 252 -2.28 -15.62 -6.98
N SER A 253 -3.12 -16.22 -6.12
CA SER A 253 -3.88 -17.41 -6.49
C SER A 253 -4.82 -17.13 -7.65
N PRO A 254 -4.89 -18.01 -8.66
CA PRO A 254 -5.85 -17.87 -9.75
C PRO A 254 -7.28 -17.83 -9.24
N ARG A 255 -8.09 -16.97 -9.86
CA ARG A 255 -9.51 -16.88 -9.53
C ARG A 255 -10.27 -18.11 -10.02
N ASN A 256 -11.00 -18.74 -9.13
CA ASN A 256 -11.94 -19.83 -9.44
C ASN A 256 -13.20 -19.70 -8.56
N ASP A 257 -14.16 -18.92 -9.02
CA ASP A 257 -15.39 -18.60 -8.27
C ASP A 257 -16.26 -19.83 -8.00
N SER A 258 -16.09 -20.89 -8.79
CA SER A 258 -16.86 -22.14 -8.61
C SER A 258 -16.28 -23.02 -7.50
N GLU A 259 -14.97 -23.07 -7.39
CA GLU A 259 -14.27 -23.88 -6.39
C GLU A 259 -14.08 -23.12 -5.08
N TYR A 260 -13.82 -21.82 -5.18
CA TYR A 260 -13.52 -20.92 -4.05
C TYR A 260 -14.43 -19.69 -4.07
N PRO A 261 -15.75 -19.84 -3.84
CA PRO A 261 -16.69 -18.71 -3.84
C PRO A 261 -16.36 -17.66 -2.78
N GLU A 262 -15.66 -18.03 -1.72
CA GLU A 262 -15.18 -17.13 -0.67
C GLU A 262 -14.11 -16.14 -1.13
N LEU A 263 -13.42 -16.42 -2.24
CA LEU A 263 -12.43 -15.52 -2.83
C LEU A 263 -13.03 -14.52 -3.82
N LYS A 264 -14.31 -14.72 -4.17
CA LYS A 264 -15.00 -13.84 -5.10
C LYS A 264 -15.08 -12.41 -4.53
N PRO A 265 -14.70 -11.39 -5.31
CA PRO A 265 -14.92 -10.01 -4.92
C PRO A 265 -16.38 -9.74 -4.60
N VAL A 266 -16.62 -8.89 -3.60
CA VAL A 266 -17.98 -8.46 -3.26
C VAL A 266 -18.62 -7.69 -4.42
N ASP A 267 -19.94 -7.76 -4.50
CA ASP A 267 -20.70 -6.89 -5.39
C ASP A 267 -20.74 -5.48 -4.78
N CYS A 268 -20.18 -4.51 -5.51
CA CYS A 268 -20.08 -3.12 -5.05
C CYS A 268 -21.44 -2.45 -4.81
N ILE A 269 -22.52 -2.94 -5.41
CA ILE A 269 -23.90 -2.48 -5.14
C ILE A 269 -24.25 -2.64 -3.67
N ASN A 270 -23.86 -3.76 -3.09
CA ASN A 270 -24.15 -4.05 -1.68
C ASN A 270 -23.26 -3.23 -0.72
N VAL A 271 -22.26 -2.54 -1.26
CA VAL A 271 -21.37 -1.66 -0.47
C VAL A 271 -21.91 -0.23 -0.40
N PHE A 272 -22.45 0.24 -1.52
CA PHE A 272 -23.03 1.56 -1.64
C PHE A 272 -24.51 1.41 -2.00
N ASP A 273 -25.39 1.99 -1.19
CA ASP A 273 -26.83 1.99 -1.44
C ASP A 273 -27.15 2.86 -2.68
N VAL A 274 -27.41 2.21 -3.82
CA VAL A 274 -27.58 2.84 -5.14
C VAL A 274 -29.06 3.04 -5.50
N GLU A 275 -30.01 2.87 -4.57
CA GLU A 275 -31.46 2.91 -4.81
C GLU A 275 -32.00 4.19 -5.49
N ARG A 276 -31.17 5.21 -5.72
CA ARG A 276 -31.60 6.53 -6.24
C ARG A 276 -31.27 6.80 -7.71
N VAL A 277 -30.78 5.81 -8.46
CA VAL A 277 -30.37 6.03 -9.86
C VAL A 277 -31.40 5.38 -10.79
N PRO A 278 -31.82 6.03 -11.90
CA PRO A 278 -32.68 5.42 -12.90
C PRO A 278 -32.12 4.09 -13.43
N ASP A 279 -32.99 3.11 -13.72
CA ASP A 279 -32.61 1.72 -14.05
C ASP A 279 -31.63 1.61 -15.23
N GLU A 280 -31.75 2.45 -16.24
CA GLU A 280 -30.86 2.45 -17.41
C GLU A 280 -29.42 2.90 -17.07
N LEU A 281 -29.26 3.85 -16.16
CA LEU A 281 -27.97 4.32 -15.65
C LEU A 281 -27.38 3.41 -14.56
N GLN A 282 -28.22 2.63 -13.88
CA GLN A 282 -27.80 1.75 -12.80
C GLN A 282 -26.85 0.66 -13.29
N ALA A 283 -27.12 0.04 -14.44
CA ALA A 283 -26.30 -1.06 -14.95
C ALA A 283 -24.87 -0.60 -15.28
N SER A 284 -24.74 0.55 -15.95
CA SER A 284 -23.44 1.14 -16.29
C SER A 284 -22.68 1.60 -15.05
N ARG A 285 -23.33 2.28 -14.11
CA ARG A 285 -22.72 2.70 -12.84
C ARG A 285 -22.28 1.51 -12.00
N ARG A 286 -23.09 0.45 -11.95
CA ARG A 286 -22.77 -0.79 -11.24
C ARG A 286 -21.51 -1.45 -11.78
N ALA A 287 -21.37 -1.52 -13.11
CA ALA A 287 -20.18 -2.07 -13.75
C ALA A 287 -18.92 -1.25 -13.46
N ALA A 288 -19.07 0.08 -13.40
CA ALA A 288 -17.96 1.01 -13.17
C ALA A 288 -17.50 1.11 -11.70
N GLN A 289 -18.38 0.83 -10.73
CA GLN A 289 -18.04 0.96 -9.31
C GLN A 289 -16.90 0.04 -8.86
N LYS A 290 -16.76 -1.14 -9.48
CA LYS A 290 -15.69 -2.07 -9.13
C LYS A 290 -14.42 -1.77 -9.93
N VAL A 291 -13.34 -1.51 -9.24
CA VAL A 291 -12.01 -1.24 -9.80
C VAL A 291 -11.02 -2.28 -9.29
N PRO A 292 -10.22 -2.96 -10.14
CA PRO A 292 -10.17 -2.85 -11.58
C PRO A 292 -11.35 -3.53 -12.27
N SER A 293 -11.66 -3.09 -13.50
CA SER A 293 -12.62 -3.76 -14.38
C SER A 293 -11.86 -4.57 -15.44
N PHE A 294 -12.29 -5.82 -15.63
CA PHE A 294 -11.70 -6.76 -16.60
C PHE A 294 -12.72 -7.25 -17.63
N SER A 295 -13.90 -6.70 -17.63
CA SER A 295 -14.97 -7.10 -18.55
C SER A 295 -15.85 -5.93 -18.92
N GLY A 296 -16.49 -6.02 -20.08
CA GLY A 296 -17.36 -5.00 -20.63
C GLY A 296 -16.58 -3.86 -21.28
N ASP A 297 -17.23 -2.69 -21.40
CA ASP A 297 -16.72 -1.51 -22.11
C ASP A 297 -15.62 -0.76 -21.34
N HIS A 298 -15.28 -1.21 -20.13
CA HIS A 298 -14.31 -0.57 -19.24
C HIS A 298 -13.16 -1.50 -18.86
N SER A 299 -12.74 -2.36 -19.78
CA SER A 299 -11.63 -3.28 -19.57
C SER A 299 -10.30 -2.62 -19.94
N TYR A 300 -9.51 -2.24 -18.96
CA TYR A 300 -8.21 -1.63 -19.14
C TYR A 300 -7.02 -2.54 -18.75
N SER A 301 -7.29 -3.83 -18.60
CA SER A 301 -6.23 -4.83 -18.42
C SER A 301 -6.56 -6.08 -19.22
N THR A 302 -5.55 -6.59 -19.93
CA THR A 302 -5.62 -7.86 -20.67
C THR A 302 -5.13 -9.06 -19.87
N ASN A 303 -4.47 -8.81 -18.71
CA ASN A 303 -3.93 -9.87 -17.87
C ASN A 303 -4.98 -10.34 -16.86
N ASN A 304 -5.63 -11.45 -17.16
CA ASN A 304 -6.66 -12.03 -16.28
C ASN A 304 -6.13 -12.52 -14.93
N ASP A 305 -4.82 -12.77 -14.78
CA ASP A 305 -4.24 -13.18 -13.50
C ASP A 305 -4.41 -12.10 -12.44
N LEU A 306 -4.34 -10.82 -12.84
CA LEU A 306 -4.57 -9.68 -11.94
C LEU A 306 -6.04 -9.47 -11.56
N ASN A 307 -6.98 -10.25 -12.14
CA ASN A 307 -8.40 -10.25 -11.79
C ASN A 307 -8.74 -11.27 -10.68
N ASN A 308 -7.85 -11.54 -9.79
CA ASN A 308 -8.07 -12.56 -8.75
C ASN A 308 -8.80 -12.05 -7.51
N GLY A 309 -9.08 -10.75 -7.43
CA GLY A 309 -9.77 -10.13 -6.29
C GLY A 309 -8.91 -10.02 -5.02
N SER A 310 -7.59 -10.06 -5.14
CA SER A 310 -6.69 -9.87 -3.99
C SER A 310 -6.48 -8.40 -3.63
N PHE A 311 -6.59 -7.51 -4.59
CA PHE A 311 -6.62 -6.06 -4.37
C PHE A 311 -7.63 -5.43 -5.32
N TYR A 312 -8.67 -4.84 -4.76
CA TYR A 312 -9.71 -4.14 -5.52
C TYR A 312 -10.39 -3.08 -4.66
N ALA A 313 -11.10 -2.17 -5.31
CA ALA A 313 -11.90 -1.16 -4.65
C ALA A 313 -13.33 -1.13 -5.20
N CYS A 314 -14.28 -0.73 -4.36
CA CYS A 314 -15.56 -0.23 -4.76
C CYS A 314 -15.52 1.30 -4.65
N VAL A 315 -15.88 2.02 -5.71
CA VAL A 315 -15.82 3.48 -5.79
C VAL A 315 -17.21 4.06 -6.02
N ASP A 316 -17.55 5.09 -5.26
CA ASP A 316 -18.72 5.96 -5.45
C ASP A 316 -18.22 7.37 -5.75
N VAL A 317 -18.23 7.75 -7.04
CA VAL A 317 -17.73 9.04 -7.53
C VAL A 317 -18.55 10.19 -6.96
N ASP A 318 -19.88 10.06 -6.92
CA ASP A 318 -20.78 11.12 -6.47
C ASP A 318 -20.58 11.49 -4.99
N ARG A 319 -20.26 10.48 -4.15
CA ARG A 319 -20.03 10.67 -2.72
C ARG A 319 -18.56 10.82 -2.37
N ILE A 320 -17.67 10.75 -3.34
CA ILE A 320 -16.21 10.73 -3.20
C ILE A 320 -15.84 9.73 -2.11
N SER A 321 -16.27 8.50 -2.27
CA SER A 321 -16.02 7.44 -1.30
C SER A 321 -15.53 6.16 -1.96
N ALA A 322 -14.66 5.46 -1.27
CA ALA A 322 -14.16 4.17 -1.72
C ALA A 322 -14.10 3.18 -0.57
N LYS A 323 -14.37 1.92 -0.89
CA LYS A 323 -14.06 0.79 0.01
C LYS A 323 -13.01 -0.08 -0.65
N VAL A 324 -11.87 -0.20 0.00
CA VAL A 324 -10.69 -0.92 -0.49
C VAL A 324 -10.61 -2.27 0.19
N PHE A 325 -10.24 -3.29 -0.57
CA PHE A 325 -10.12 -4.66 -0.11
C PHE A 325 -8.76 -5.21 -0.47
N ILE A 326 -8.09 -5.85 0.50
CA ILE A 326 -6.79 -6.50 0.32
C ILE A 326 -6.85 -7.91 0.88
N ARG A 327 -6.27 -8.87 0.15
CA ARG A 327 -6.02 -10.24 0.60
C ARG A 327 -4.54 -10.56 0.48
N GLY A 328 -3.92 -10.88 1.60
CA GLY A 328 -2.52 -11.29 1.69
C GLY A 328 -2.33 -12.79 1.52
N ASN A 329 -1.07 -13.21 1.39
CA ASN A 329 -0.65 -14.60 1.33
C ASN A 329 0.50 -14.87 2.31
N ALA A 330 0.16 -15.15 3.57
CA ALA A 330 1.13 -15.53 4.60
C ALA A 330 1.82 -16.85 4.32
N TYR A 331 1.17 -17.76 3.57
CA TYR A 331 1.73 -19.07 3.27
C TYR A 331 2.98 -18.96 2.39
N ALA A 332 3.01 -18.01 1.48
CA ALA A 332 4.15 -17.75 0.62
C ALA A 332 5.41 -17.29 1.37
N ARG A 333 5.28 -16.85 2.64
CA ARG A 333 6.43 -16.49 3.48
C ARG A 333 7.17 -17.69 4.06
N ILE A 334 6.48 -18.80 4.18
CA ILE A 334 7.02 -20.04 4.78
C ILE A 334 7.24 -21.14 3.75
N ASN A 335 6.62 -21.01 2.58
CA ASN A 335 6.72 -21.98 1.49
C ASN A 335 6.80 -21.24 0.16
N ASN A 336 7.73 -21.63 -0.69
CA ASN A 336 7.90 -21.08 -2.04
C ASN A 336 7.37 -22.00 -3.15
N ARG A 337 6.77 -23.13 -2.79
CA ARG A 337 6.16 -24.11 -3.70
C ARG A 337 4.67 -24.18 -3.39
N ASP A 338 3.83 -24.23 -4.43
CA ASP A 338 2.38 -24.35 -4.30
C ASP A 338 1.80 -23.37 -3.26
N THR A 339 1.95 -22.07 -3.56
CA THR A 339 1.53 -20.97 -2.70
C THR A 339 0.08 -20.56 -2.90
N ASN A 340 -0.64 -21.21 -3.80
CA ASN A 340 -2.01 -20.91 -4.12
C ASN A 340 -2.98 -21.20 -2.96
N TYR A 341 -4.08 -20.49 -2.96
CA TYR A 341 -5.16 -20.69 -2.01
C TYR A 341 -5.67 -22.14 -2.03
N ASN A 342 -5.94 -22.64 -0.85
CA ASN A 342 -6.60 -23.92 -0.63
C ASN A 342 -7.42 -23.81 0.66
N LYS A 343 -8.61 -24.42 0.72
CA LYS A 343 -9.50 -24.39 1.90
C LYS A 343 -8.81 -24.83 3.19
N ASN A 344 -7.91 -25.82 3.11
CA ASN A 344 -7.15 -26.31 4.27
C ASN A 344 -6.10 -25.29 4.78
N ARG A 345 -5.81 -24.26 4.00
CA ARG A 345 -4.83 -23.19 4.29
C ARG A 345 -5.47 -21.82 4.40
N GLN A 346 -6.78 -21.74 4.46
CA GLN A 346 -7.53 -20.46 4.49
C GLN A 346 -6.99 -19.48 5.55
N SER A 347 -6.56 -19.97 6.71
CA SER A 347 -6.01 -19.13 7.78
C SER A 347 -4.71 -18.40 7.42
N TYR A 348 -4.06 -18.74 6.29
CA TYR A 348 -2.88 -18.05 5.78
C TYR A 348 -3.19 -16.96 4.74
N PHE A 349 -4.46 -16.74 4.45
CA PHE A 349 -4.92 -15.74 3.47
C PHE A 349 -5.74 -14.66 4.19
N PRO A 350 -5.09 -13.84 5.02
CA PRO A 350 -5.77 -12.78 5.74
C PRO A 350 -6.38 -11.79 4.76
N THR A 351 -7.60 -11.35 5.08
CA THR A 351 -8.33 -10.34 4.31
C THR A 351 -8.67 -9.17 5.19
N ALA A 352 -8.53 -7.97 4.64
CA ALA A 352 -8.92 -6.76 5.34
C ALA A 352 -9.57 -5.77 4.36
N SER A 353 -10.42 -4.88 4.88
CA SER A 353 -11.04 -3.83 4.08
C SER A 353 -11.23 -2.56 4.90
N SER A 354 -11.16 -1.41 4.22
CA SER A 354 -11.41 -0.10 4.83
C SER A 354 -12.32 0.71 3.92
N GLN A 355 -13.34 1.33 4.49
CA GLN A 355 -14.22 2.26 3.76
C GLN A 355 -13.92 3.69 4.18
N VAL A 356 -13.69 4.54 3.20
CA VAL A 356 -13.33 5.94 3.41
C VAL A 356 -14.25 6.82 2.61
N LYS A 357 -14.78 7.85 3.27
CA LYS A 357 -15.40 8.99 2.62
C LYS A 357 -14.41 10.14 2.66
N ALA A 358 -14.07 10.66 1.50
CA ALA A 358 -13.16 11.80 1.39
C ALA A 358 -13.77 13.05 2.01
N ARG A 359 -12.91 13.94 2.49
CA ARG A 359 -13.29 15.22 3.08
C ARG A 359 -13.05 16.38 2.12
N GLY A 360 -12.38 16.12 1.01
CA GLY A 360 -12.14 17.11 -0.03
C GLY A 360 -13.43 17.49 -0.75
N ILE A 361 -13.54 18.74 -1.12
CA ILE A 361 -14.60 19.25 -1.99
C ILE A 361 -13.89 19.76 -3.23
N LEU A 362 -14.24 19.22 -4.40
CA LEU A 362 -13.97 19.92 -5.65
C LEU A 362 -14.75 21.25 -5.56
N GLY A 363 -14.03 22.35 -5.36
CA GLY A 363 -14.63 23.67 -5.22
C GLY A 363 -15.27 24.14 -6.53
N ILE A 364 -16.35 23.48 -6.93
CA ILE A 364 -17.22 23.99 -7.99
C ILE A 364 -18.17 24.94 -7.27
N PHE A 365 -17.78 26.21 -7.20
CA PHE A 365 -18.74 27.25 -6.86
C PHE A 365 -19.71 27.32 -8.04
N LYS A 366 -20.93 26.81 -7.85
CA LYS A 366 -22.05 27.24 -8.67
C LYS A 366 -22.26 28.70 -8.35
N GLU A 367 -21.87 29.59 -9.27
CA GLU A 367 -22.51 30.89 -9.39
C GLU A 367 -24.00 30.76 -9.76
#